data_3f9d4e27dcb369980c9094be231b16fd
#
_entry.id   3f9d4e27dcb369980c9094be231b16fd
#
_cell.length_a   1.000
_cell.length_b   1.000
_cell.length_c   1.000
_cell.angle_alpha   90.00
_cell.angle_beta   90.00
_cell.angle_gamma   90.00
#
_symmetry.space_group_name_H-M   'P 1'
#
loop_
_entity.id
_entity.type
_entity.pdbx_description
1 polymer ?
#
loop_
_entity_poly.entity_id
_entity_poly.type
_entity_poly.pdbx_seq_one_letter_code
_entity_poly.pdbx_strand_id
1 'polypeptide(L)'
;MFENLSERLERSLKILKGEGKITEVNVAETLKDVRKALLDADVNYKVAKQFTDTVKEKALGMNVLTSVRPGQLMVKVVHDELAALMGGEAVDIDIKGHPAVILMAGLQGSGKTTFSAKLANLLKTKRAKKPLLAACDVYRPAAIDQLKVLGEQIGVTVYTEPGNNKPVEIALNAIKEARAKGFDVVIIDTAGRLAIDEMMMQEITAIKEAVSPNEILFVVDSMTGQDAVNTAKEFNERLDFSGVILTKLDGDTRGGAALSIRTVVEKPIKFVGTGEKMDAFDVFHPDRMADRILGMGDIVSFVERAQEQFDAEQAKRLQKKMGKGKFDYNDFLEQIGQIKKMGNMKDIMGMIPGVGKAIKDLDINDDAFKGIEAMIYSMTPAERMNPELLDKSQSRRNRIAKGSGQSIQEVSRMIKQFEQTRKMMKNVAGAKLPNLGSMMRR
;
A
#
# COMPACT_ATOMS: atom_id res chain seq x y z
N MET A 1 -7.49 -6.13 -0.18
CA MET A 1 -7.46 -5.28 1.04
C MET A 1 -8.89 -4.92 1.42
N PHE A 2 -9.35 -5.30 2.61
CA PHE A 2 -10.71 -5.01 3.15
C PHE A 2 -11.91 -5.49 2.32
N GLU A 3 -11.75 -6.39 1.38
CA GLU A 3 -12.80 -6.73 0.41
C GLU A 3 -14.09 -7.21 1.06
N ASN A 4 -13.98 -8.13 2.04
CA ASN A 4 -15.14 -8.68 2.74
C ASN A 4 -15.87 -7.59 3.57
N LEU A 5 -15.10 -6.75 4.26
CA LEU A 5 -15.66 -5.66 5.05
C LEU A 5 -16.33 -4.62 4.16
N SER A 6 -15.66 -4.20 3.08
CA SER A 6 -16.17 -3.21 2.13
C SER A 6 -17.47 -3.66 1.47
N GLU A 7 -17.56 -4.92 1.02
CA GLU A 7 -18.78 -5.44 0.40
C GLU A 7 -19.98 -5.45 1.36
N ARG A 8 -19.75 -5.83 2.62
CA ARG A 8 -20.80 -5.87 3.63
C ARG A 8 -21.26 -4.46 4.03
N LEU A 9 -20.31 -3.55 4.28
CA LEU A 9 -20.63 -2.17 4.63
C LEU A 9 -21.35 -1.45 3.47
N GLU A 10 -20.87 -1.63 2.24
CA GLU A 10 -21.52 -1.06 1.07
C GLU A 10 -22.96 -1.58 0.91
N ARG A 11 -23.18 -2.88 1.12
CA ARG A 11 -24.52 -3.47 1.07
C ARG A 11 -25.45 -2.88 2.13
N SER A 12 -24.99 -2.78 3.38
CA SER A 12 -25.76 -2.21 4.48
C SER A 12 -26.10 -0.73 4.26
N LEU A 13 -25.13 0.04 3.76
CA LEU A 13 -25.31 1.47 3.49
C LEU A 13 -26.10 1.76 2.20
N LYS A 14 -26.12 0.82 1.23
CA LYS A 14 -26.89 0.96 -0.01
C LYS A 14 -28.39 1.05 0.23
N ILE A 15 -28.89 0.35 1.24
CA ILE A 15 -30.30 0.41 1.64
C ILE A 15 -30.64 1.86 2.02
N LEU A 16 -29.81 2.52 2.82
CA LEU A 16 -30.02 3.91 3.21
C LEU A 16 -29.80 4.92 2.06
N LYS A 17 -28.91 4.63 1.11
CA LYS A 17 -28.69 5.50 -0.07
C LYS A 17 -29.91 5.59 -0.99
N GLY A 18 -30.76 4.56 -1.02
CA GLY A 18 -31.95 4.48 -1.89
C GLY A 18 -33.22 5.04 -1.25
N GLU A 19 -33.24 5.31 0.05
CA GLU A 19 -34.43 5.77 0.75
C GLU A 19 -34.52 7.30 0.77
N GLY A 20 -35.64 7.84 0.31
CA GLY A 20 -35.92 9.29 0.35
C GLY A 20 -36.19 9.85 1.75
N LYS A 21 -36.48 8.99 2.73
CA LYS A 21 -36.60 9.32 4.16
C LYS A 21 -35.93 8.25 5.00
N ILE A 22 -35.07 8.68 5.91
CA ILE A 22 -34.43 7.81 6.91
C ILE A 22 -35.17 8.00 8.24
N THR A 23 -35.49 6.89 8.90
CA THR A 23 -36.12 6.86 10.23
C THR A 23 -35.11 6.35 11.26
N GLU A 24 -35.36 6.61 12.55
CA GLU A 24 -34.53 6.04 13.63
C GLU A 24 -34.47 4.51 13.56
N VAL A 25 -35.53 3.84 13.13
CA VAL A 25 -35.62 2.40 12.98
C VAL A 25 -34.65 1.92 11.88
N ASN A 26 -34.69 2.57 10.71
CA ASN A 26 -33.82 2.22 9.58
C ASN A 26 -32.34 2.44 9.95
N VAL A 27 -32.02 3.51 10.67
CA VAL A 27 -30.67 3.79 11.19
C VAL A 27 -30.23 2.68 12.15
N ALA A 28 -31.09 2.31 13.12
CA ALA A 28 -30.76 1.27 14.09
C ALA A 28 -30.55 -0.10 13.43
N GLU A 29 -31.38 -0.49 12.46
CA GLU A 29 -31.21 -1.74 11.69
C GLU A 29 -29.91 -1.73 10.87
N THR A 30 -29.64 -0.67 10.14
CA THR A 30 -28.40 -0.55 9.37
C THR A 30 -27.17 -0.60 10.27
N LEU A 31 -27.18 0.09 11.43
CA LEU A 31 -26.05 0.06 12.35
C LEU A 31 -25.86 -1.31 13.01
N LYS A 32 -26.93 -2.09 13.17
CA LYS A 32 -26.82 -3.50 13.60
C LYS A 32 -26.10 -4.33 12.56
N ASP A 33 -26.41 -4.15 11.27
CA ASP A 33 -25.73 -4.84 10.18
C ASP A 33 -24.27 -4.38 10.03
N VAL A 34 -24.00 -3.07 10.17
CA VAL A 34 -22.65 -2.51 10.21
C VAL A 34 -21.84 -3.11 11.36
N ARG A 35 -22.42 -3.20 12.58
CA ARG A 35 -21.76 -3.85 13.72
C ARG A 35 -21.42 -5.31 13.42
N LYS A 36 -22.36 -6.04 12.84
CA LYS A 36 -22.14 -7.43 12.43
C LYS A 36 -21.01 -7.53 11.40
N ALA A 37 -20.99 -6.64 10.39
CA ALA A 37 -19.92 -6.62 9.40
C ALA A 37 -18.53 -6.36 10.02
N LEU A 38 -18.44 -5.46 11.00
CA LEU A 38 -17.21 -5.19 11.75
C LEU A 38 -16.76 -6.41 12.57
N LEU A 39 -17.69 -7.09 13.25
CA LEU A 39 -17.37 -8.29 14.03
C LEU A 39 -16.91 -9.46 13.12
N ASP A 40 -17.58 -9.66 12.00
CA ASP A 40 -17.21 -10.66 11.00
C ASP A 40 -15.84 -10.35 10.34
N ALA A 41 -15.40 -9.10 10.40
CA ALA A 41 -14.08 -8.64 9.98
C ALA A 41 -13.03 -8.69 11.11
N ASP A 42 -13.29 -9.41 12.20
CA ASP A 42 -12.41 -9.52 13.38
C ASP A 42 -12.14 -8.19 14.10
N VAL A 43 -13.03 -7.21 14.02
CA VAL A 43 -12.95 -6.00 14.84
C VAL A 43 -13.31 -6.34 16.28
N ASN A 44 -12.57 -5.81 17.24
CA ASN A 44 -12.86 -5.98 18.67
C ASN A 44 -14.30 -5.56 19.00
N TYR A 45 -15.03 -6.38 19.78
CA TYR A 45 -16.43 -6.13 20.11
C TYR A 45 -16.69 -4.75 20.75
N LYS A 46 -15.83 -4.35 21.69
CA LYS A 46 -15.96 -3.04 22.37
C LYS A 46 -15.81 -1.91 21.37
N VAL A 47 -14.84 -2.03 20.46
CA VAL A 47 -14.57 -1.06 19.38
C VAL A 47 -15.77 -0.98 18.42
N ALA A 48 -16.27 -2.11 17.94
CA ALA A 48 -17.41 -2.18 17.03
C ALA A 48 -18.70 -1.61 17.67
N LYS A 49 -18.92 -1.87 18.97
CA LYS A 49 -20.04 -1.32 19.72
C LYS A 49 -19.92 0.20 19.86
N GLN A 50 -18.78 0.69 20.37
CA GLN A 50 -18.53 2.12 20.54
C GLN A 50 -18.70 2.88 19.22
N PHE A 51 -18.12 2.36 18.14
CA PHE A 51 -18.27 2.93 16.80
C PHE A 51 -19.73 3.10 16.40
N THR A 52 -20.54 2.04 16.49
CA THR A 52 -21.95 2.12 16.07
C THR A 52 -22.79 3.00 16.98
N ASP A 53 -22.48 3.06 18.27
CA ASP A 53 -23.17 3.91 19.22
C ASP A 53 -22.84 5.41 18.92
N THR A 54 -21.57 5.75 18.68
CA THR A 54 -21.13 7.10 18.28
C THR A 54 -21.73 7.53 16.93
N VAL A 55 -21.74 6.64 15.94
CA VAL A 55 -22.37 6.92 14.63
C VAL A 55 -23.86 7.24 14.81
N LYS A 56 -24.56 6.48 15.66
CA LYS A 56 -25.97 6.72 15.96
C LYS A 56 -26.18 8.11 16.57
N GLU A 57 -25.42 8.46 17.60
CA GLU A 57 -25.50 9.77 18.26
C GLU A 57 -25.23 10.92 17.28
N LYS A 58 -24.17 10.82 16.48
CA LYS A 58 -23.83 11.83 15.48
C LYS A 58 -24.92 11.96 14.40
N ALA A 59 -25.45 10.84 13.91
CA ALA A 59 -26.51 10.84 12.92
C ALA A 59 -27.77 11.55 13.44
N LEU A 60 -28.14 11.31 14.68
CA LEU A 60 -29.30 11.99 15.31
C LEU A 60 -29.00 13.47 15.55
N GLY A 61 -27.81 13.81 16.05
CA GLY A 61 -27.39 15.19 16.34
C GLY A 61 -27.26 16.08 15.10
N MET A 62 -26.86 15.49 13.95
CA MET A 62 -26.71 16.21 12.66
C MET A 62 -28.03 16.33 11.88
N ASN A 63 -29.19 16.00 12.46
CA ASN A 63 -30.50 16.03 11.80
C ASN A 63 -30.50 15.27 10.45
N VAL A 64 -29.83 14.12 10.40
CA VAL A 64 -29.78 13.26 9.20
C VAL A 64 -31.19 12.93 8.71
N LEU A 65 -32.13 12.74 9.65
CA LEU A 65 -33.50 12.38 9.37
C LEU A 65 -34.27 13.46 8.60
N THR A 66 -33.87 14.73 8.75
CA THR A 66 -34.52 15.90 8.12
C THR A 66 -33.76 16.41 6.88
N SER A 67 -32.64 15.81 6.56
CA SER A 67 -31.82 16.20 5.41
C SER A 67 -32.50 15.88 4.08
N VAL A 68 -32.23 16.70 3.06
CA VAL A 68 -32.68 16.44 1.66
C VAL A 68 -32.00 15.19 1.06
N ARG A 69 -30.80 14.83 1.57
CA ARG A 69 -30.04 13.66 1.12
C ARG A 69 -29.53 12.85 2.33
N PRO A 70 -30.45 12.27 3.11
CA PRO A 70 -30.11 11.67 4.39
C PRO A 70 -29.13 10.48 4.23
N GLY A 71 -29.26 9.67 3.17
CA GLY A 71 -28.35 8.54 2.91
C GLY A 71 -26.92 8.96 2.64
N GLN A 72 -26.71 10.11 1.95
CA GLN A 72 -25.34 10.62 1.70
C GLN A 72 -24.73 11.17 3.00
N LEU A 73 -25.52 11.86 3.81
CA LEU A 73 -25.07 12.39 5.09
C LEU A 73 -24.70 11.25 6.06
N MET A 74 -25.47 10.16 6.07
CA MET A 74 -25.17 8.98 6.88
C MET A 74 -23.86 8.32 6.46
N VAL A 75 -23.61 8.20 5.16
CA VAL A 75 -22.33 7.68 4.64
C VAL A 75 -21.17 8.56 5.09
N LYS A 76 -21.35 9.88 5.06
CA LYS A 76 -20.33 10.82 5.57
C LYS A 76 -20.07 10.63 7.06
N VAL A 77 -21.10 10.48 7.89
CA VAL A 77 -20.95 10.23 9.33
C VAL A 77 -20.16 8.93 9.57
N VAL A 78 -20.49 7.86 8.84
CA VAL A 78 -19.78 6.59 8.95
C VAL A 78 -18.31 6.72 8.49
N HIS A 79 -18.05 7.44 7.41
CA HIS A 79 -16.69 7.72 6.92
C HIS A 79 -15.86 8.47 7.97
N ASP A 80 -16.38 9.59 8.45
CA ASP A 80 -15.68 10.45 9.40
C ASP A 80 -15.40 9.70 10.72
N GLU A 81 -16.31 8.82 11.15
CA GLU A 81 -16.11 8.00 12.34
C GLU A 81 -15.11 6.87 12.11
N LEU A 82 -15.08 6.24 10.91
CA LEU A 82 -14.04 5.27 10.56
C LEU A 82 -12.67 5.92 10.54
N ALA A 83 -12.55 7.10 9.94
CA ALA A 83 -11.30 7.85 9.93
C ALA A 83 -10.85 8.22 11.36
N ALA A 84 -11.75 8.71 12.20
CA ALA A 84 -11.49 9.03 13.60
C ALA A 84 -11.05 7.80 14.42
N LEU A 85 -11.71 6.66 14.21
CA LEU A 85 -11.36 5.39 14.86
C LEU A 85 -9.91 4.95 14.53
N MET A 86 -9.47 5.23 13.31
CA MET A 86 -8.11 4.92 12.84
C MET A 86 -7.08 6.01 13.20
N GLY A 87 -7.49 7.11 13.84
CA GLY A 87 -6.58 8.14 14.33
C GLY A 87 -6.79 9.54 13.75
N GLY A 88 -7.73 9.70 12.80
CA GLY A 88 -8.10 10.98 12.18
C GLY A 88 -7.09 11.49 11.16
N GLU A 89 -5.85 11.71 11.57
CA GLU A 89 -4.79 12.25 10.74
C GLU A 89 -3.60 11.30 10.61
N ALA A 90 -2.86 11.45 9.51
CA ALA A 90 -1.61 10.72 9.32
C ALA A 90 -0.53 11.26 10.27
N VAL A 91 0.22 10.36 10.91
CA VAL A 91 1.30 10.72 11.84
C VAL A 91 2.63 10.26 11.24
N ASP A 92 3.54 11.21 11.08
CA ASP A 92 4.87 10.94 10.54
C ASP A 92 5.83 10.38 11.61
N ILE A 93 6.98 9.84 11.17
CA ILE A 93 8.06 9.38 12.05
C ILE A 93 8.90 10.56 12.58
N ASP A 94 9.36 10.44 13.81
CA ASP A 94 10.32 11.39 14.37
C ASP A 94 11.77 10.98 14.03
N ILE A 95 12.37 11.70 13.11
CA ILE A 95 13.77 11.52 12.68
C ILE A 95 14.64 12.70 13.08
N LYS A 96 14.30 13.37 14.19
CA LYS A 96 15.11 14.44 14.77
C LYS A 96 16.27 13.82 15.55
N GLY A 97 17.48 14.10 15.14
CA GLY A 97 18.69 13.57 15.77
C GLY A 97 19.83 13.41 14.77
N HIS A 98 21.06 13.23 15.26
CA HIS A 98 22.26 13.02 14.46
C HIS A 98 23.15 11.93 15.08
N PRO A 99 22.92 10.65 14.74
CA PRO A 99 21.82 10.12 13.95
C PRO A 99 20.52 10.01 14.77
N ALA A 100 19.36 10.07 14.09
CA ALA A 100 18.10 9.62 14.66
C ALA A 100 18.11 8.10 14.77
N VAL A 101 17.55 7.53 15.83
CA VAL A 101 17.53 6.09 16.08
C VAL A 101 16.11 5.56 16.00
N ILE A 102 15.88 4.58 15.15
CA ILE A 102 14.59 3.89 14.99
C ILE A 102 14.77 2.43 15.41
N LEU A 103 14.00 2.00 16.40
CA LEU A 103 13.98 0.62 16.88
C LEU A 103 12.79 -0.13 16.29
N MET A 104 13.05 -1.25 15.61
CA MET A 104 11.99 -2.11 15.04
C MET A 104 11.67 -3.23 16.02
N ALA A 105 10.42 -3.33 16.47
CA ALA A 105 9.93 -4.30 17.43
C ALA A 105 8.81 -5.18 16.85
N GLY A 106 8.64 -6.42 17.32
CA GLY A 106 7.54 -7.29 16.90
C GLY A 106 7.92 -8.77 16.84
N LEU A 107 6.93 -9.64 16.61
CA LEU A 107 7.12 -11.08 16.56
C LEU A 107 7.89 -11.55 15.31
N GLN A 108 8.35 -12.80 15.33
CA GLN A 108 8.92 -13.46 14.16
C GLN A 108 7.90 -13.54 13.02
N GLY A 109 8.32 -13.29 11.79
CA GLY A 109 7.45 -13.34 10.63
C GLY A 109 6.54 -12.13 10.44
N SER A 110 6.55 -11.15 11.37
CA SER A 110 5.78 -9.91 11.22
C SER A 110 6.29 -8.97 10.12
N GLY A 111 7.48 -9.23 9.54
CA GLY A 111 8.03 -8.43 8.46
C GLY A 111 9.01 -7.33 8.87
N LYS A 112 9.55 -7.35 10.10
CA LYS A 112 10.50 -6.34 10.60
C LYS A 112 11.67 -6.09 9.65
N THR A 113 12.43 -7.13 9.32
CA THR A 113 13.62 -7.05 8.47
C THR A 113 13.31 -6.47 7.10
N THR A 114 12.23 -6.94 6.47
CA THR A 114 11.80 -6.42 5.17
C THR A 114 11.34 -4.96 5.29
N PHE A 115 10.62 -4.62 6.35
CA PHE A 115 10.15 -3.25 6.53
C PHE A 115 11.27 -2.29 6.94
N SER A 116 12.29 -2.75 7.67
CA SER A 116 13.52 -1.98 7.95
C SER A 116 14.18 -1.53 6.64
N ALA A 117 14.30 -2.42 5.67
CA ALA A 117 14.84 -2.08 4.34
C ALA A 117 13.90 -1.13 3.55
N LYS A 118 12.58 -1.36 3.57
CA LYS A 118 11.60 -0.46 2.93
C LYS A 118 11.67 0.95 3.50
N LEU A 119 11.72 1.07 4.82
CA LEU A 119 11.83 2.36 5.50
C LEU A 119 13.16 3.05 5.17
N ALA A 120 14.28 2.32 5.16
CA ALA A 120 15.57 2.85 4.72
C ALA A 120 15.53 3.36 3.28
N ASN A 121 14.90 2.62 2.38
CA ASN A 121 14.71 3.04 0.99
C ASN A 121 13.89 4.34 0.88
N LEU A 122 12.79 4.46 1.61
CA LEU A 122 11.97 5.68 1.67
C LEU A 122 12.79 6.88 2.17
N LEU A 123 13.53 6.69 3.27
CA LEU A 123 14.36 7.75 3.86
C LEU A 123 15.44 8.23 2.88
N LYS A 124 16.07 7.29 2.17
CA LYS A 124 17.07 7.60 1.15
C LYS A 124 16.50 8.31 -0.06
N THR A 125 15.42 7.77 -0.65
CA THR A 125 14.91 8.21 -1.95
C THR A 125 13.98 9.41 -1.88
N LYS A 126 13.11 9.45 -0.85
CA LYS A 126 12.08 10.50 -0.73
C LYS A 126 12.43 11.58 0.29
N ARG A 127 13.33 11.30 1.25
CA ARG A 127 13.69 12.27 2.31
C ARG A 127 15.14 12.72 2.26
N ALA A 128 15.90 12.30 1.26
CA ALA A 128 17.32 12.62 1.07
C ALA A 128 18.16 12.39 2.34
N LYS A 129 17.82 11.35 3.14
CA LYS A 129 18.56 10.95 4.32
C LYS A 129 19.55 9.85 3.98
N LYS A 130 20.60 9.73 4.79
CA LYS A 130 21.61 8.68 4.71
C LYS A 130 21.39 7.66 5.82
N PRO A 131 20.56 6.60 5.61
CA PRO A 131 20.27 5.61 6.62
C PRO A 131 21.37 4.56 6.75
N LEU A 132 21.53 4.01 7.96
CA LEU A 132 22.29 2.81 8.29
C LEU A 132 21.35 1.76 8.85
N LEU A 133 21.38 0.54 8.33
CA LEU A 133 20.66 -0.61 8.88
C LEU A 133 21.57 -1.32 9.89
N ALA A 134 21.10 -1.64 11.09
CA ALA A 134 21.85 -2.39 12.10
C ALA A 134 21.21 -3.77 12.31
N ALA A 135 21.97 -4.84 12.04
CA ALA A 135 21.48 -6.22 12.15
C ALA A 135 21.66 -6.74 13.59
N CYS A 136 20.63 -6.62 14.41
CA CYS A 136 20.62 -7.06 15.80
C CYS A 136 19.86 -8.39 16.03
N ASP A 137 19.37 -9.08 14.98
CA ASP A 137 18.82 -10.46 15.08
C ASP A 137 19.98 -11.47 15.07
N VAL A 138 20.69 -11.57 16.18
CA VAL A 138 21.87 -12.44 16.31
C VAL A 138 21.56 -13.93 16.39
N TYR A 139 20.30 -14.29 16.64
CA TYR A 139 19.86 -15.69 16.81
C TYR A 139 19.58 -16.37 15.47
N ARG A 140 19.44 -15.60 14.40
CA ARG A 140 19.13 -16.10 13.06
C ARG A 140 20.12 -15.56 12.02
N PRO A 141 21.20 -16.31 11.74
CA PRO A 141 22.18 -15.90 10.71
C PRO A 141 21.52 -15.55 9.37
N ALA A 142 20.51 -16.32 8.98
CA ALA A 142 19.74 -16.05 7.75
C ALA A 142 19.02 -14.68 7.74
N ALA A 143 18.63 -14.15 8.89
CA ALA A 143 18.02 -12.81 8.97
C ALA A 143 19.07 -11.71 8.74
N ILE A 144 20.29 -11.89 9.26
CA ILE A 144 21.41 -10.98 9.00
C ILE A 144 21.76 -10.97 7.50
N ASP A 145 21.86 -12.14 6.89
CA ASP A 145 22.15 -12.24 5.45
C ASP A 145 21.00 -11.68 4.61
N GLN A 146 19.75 -11.91 5.01
CA GLN A 146 18.60 -11.29 4.38
C GLN A 146 18.69 -9.76 4.42
N LEU A 147 19.02 -9.18 5.57
CA LEU A 147 19.14 -7.72 5.70
C LEU A 147 20.27 -7.17 4.84
N LYS A 148 21.41 -7.89 4.72
CA LYS A 148 22.51 -7.52 3.82
C LYS A 148 22.06 -7.51 2.36
N VAL A 149 21.41 -8.57 1.89
CA VAL A 149 20.91 -8.66 0.50
C VAL A 149 19.93 -7.52 0.22
N LEU A 150 19.00 -7.24 1.13
CA LEU A 150 18.07 -6.13 0.99
C LEU A 150 18.80 -4.78 1.00
N GLY A 151 19.80 -4.58 1.86
CA GLY A 151 20.63 -3.39 1.89
C GLY A 151 21.38 -3.15 0.59
N GLU A 152 21.98 -4.19 0.03
CA GLU A 152 22.67 -4.14 -1.28
C GLU A 152 21.68 -3.78 -2.40
N GLN A 153 20.50 -4.40 -2.41
CA GLN A 153 19.46 -4.14 -3.42
C GLN A 153 19.05 -2.67 -3.47
N ILE A 154 18.95 -2.01 -2.33
CA ILE A 154 18.56 -0.59 -2.22
C ILE A 154 19.75 0.38 -2.12
N GLY A 155 20.99 -0.15 -2.10
CA GLY A 155 22.22 0.61 -1.95
C GLY A 155 22.29 1.35 -0.61
N VAL A 156 21.93 0.67 0.49
CA VAL A 156 21.99 1.16 1.88
C VAL A 156 23.00 0.30 2.65
N THR A 157 23.83 0.94 3.45
CA THR A 157 24.85 0.26 4.27
C THR A 157 24.17 -0.53 5.40
N VAL A 158 24.61 -1.77 5.59
CA VAL A 158 24.19 -2.63 6.70
C VAL A 158 25.38 -2.83 7.65
N TYR A 159 25.18 -2.49 8.91
CA TYR A 159 26.14 -2.73 9.97
C TYR A 159 25.93 -4.12 10.59
N THR A 160 26.98 -4.88 10.66
CA THR A 160 26.98 -6.23 11.25
C THR A 160 28.28 -6.48 12.02
N GLU A 161 28.20 -7.27 13.09
CA GLU A 161 29.36 -7.72 13.87
C GLU A 161 29.37 -9.26 13.91
N PRO A 162 30.01 -9.93 12.94
CA PRO A 162 30.11 -11.40 12.93
C PRO A 162 30.75 -11.93 14.21
N GLY A 163 30.06 -12.89 14.87
CA GLY A 163 30.53 -13.50 16.12
C GLY A 163 30.15 -12.74 17.40
N ASN A 164 29.64 -11.53 17.32
CA ASN A 164 29.07 -10.84 18.45
C ASN A 164 27.59 -11.25 18.64
N ASN A 165 27.28 -11.87 19.77
CA ASN A 165 25.94 -12.34 20.12
C ASN A 165 25.22 -11.42 21.13
N LYS A 166 25.66 -10.17 21.25
CA LYS A 166 25.11 -9.18 22.18
C LYS A 166 24.41 -8.06 21.41
N PRO A 167 23.10 -8.12 21.19
CA PRO A 167 22.39 -7.16 20.37
C PRO A 167 22.50 -5.71 20.89
N VAL A 168 22.57 -5.51 22.20
CA VAL A 168 22.76 -4.18 22.81
C VAL A 168 24.09 -3.56 22.40
N GLU A 169 25.19 -4.33 22.45
CA GLU A 169 26.52 -3.86 22.03
C GLU A 169 26.55 -3.52 20.54
N ILE A 170 25.97 -4.39 19.69
CA ILE A 170 25.87 -4.17 18.25
C ILE A 170 25.10 -2.87 17.95
N ALA A 171 23.97 -2.65 18.61
CA ALA A 171 23.17 -1.44 18.44
C ALA A 171 23.94 -0.17 18.80
N LEU A 172 24.64 -0.17 19.95
CA LEU A 172 25.46 0.95 20.40
C LEU A 172 26.63 1.21 19.44
N ASN A 173 27.29 0.17 18.95
CA ASN A 173 28.41 0.29 18.02
C ASN A 173 27.93 0.78 16.64
N ALA A 174 26.75 0.33 16.18
CA ALA A 174 26.13 0.85 14.96
C ALA A 174 25.87 2.37 15.04
N ILE A 175 25.42 2.87 16.20
CA ILE A 175 25.21 4.30 16.42
C ILE A 175 26.56 5.06 16.43
N LYS A 176 27.60 4.50 17.04
CA LYS A 176 28.96 5.09 17.02
C LYS A 176 29.48 5.17 15.58
N GLU A 177 29.32 4.09 14.82
CA GLU A 177 29.70 4.02 13.40
C GLU A 177 28.92 5.06 12.57
N ALA A 178 27.61 5.17 12.81
CA ALA A 178 26.77 6.15 12.15
C ALA A 178 27.24 7.59 12.38
N ARG A 179 27.60 7.93 13.62
CA ARG A 179 28.16 9.25 13.96
C ARG A 179 29.50 9.49 13.27
N ALA A 180 30.38 8.49 13.28
CA ALA A 180 31.71 8.61 12.69
C ALA A 180 31.67 8.79 11.16
N LYS A 181 30.70 8.14 10.48
CA LYS A 181 30.57 8.16 9.01
C LYS A 181 29.51 9.13 8.50
N GLY A 182 28.88 9.90 9.37
CA GLY A 182 27.87 10.92 8.98
C GLY A 182 26.61 10.30 8.38
N PHE A 183 26.06 9.25 8.99
CA PHE A 183 24.72 8.76 8.71
C PHE A 183 23.68 9.57 9.48
N ASP A 184 22.54 9.85 8.86
CA ASP A 184 21.47 10.66 9.46
C ASP A 184 20.54 9.85 10.35
N VAL A 185 20.35 8.56 10.03
CA VAL A 185 19.39 7.67 10.69
C VAL A 185 19.99 6.28 10.87
N VAL A 186 19.77 5.67 12.03
CA VAL A 186 20.08 4.25 12.29
C VAL A 186 18.76 3.51 12.50
N ILE A 187 18.51 2.47 11.71
CA ILE A 187 17.36 1.57 11.86
C ILE A 187 17.87 0.27 12.46
N ILE A 188 17.44 -0.05 13.67
CA ILE A 188 17.85 -1.24 14.41
C ILE A 188 16.82 -2.35 14.15
N ASP A 189 17.21 -3.38 13.37
CA ASP A 189 16.40 -4.57 13.12
C ASP A 189 16.66 -5.60 14.22
N THR A 190 15.66 -5.85 15.06
CA THR A 190 15.79 -6.73 16.23
C THR A 190 15.28 -8.13 15.97
N ALA A 191 15.70 -9.07 16.80
CA ALA A 191 15.17 -10.41 16.82
C ALA A 191 13.64 -10.41 17.06
N GLY A 192 12.97 -11.41 16.52
CA GLY A 192 11.59 -11.74 16.86
C GLY A 192 11.49 -13.20 17.21
N ARG A 193 10.64 -13.55 18.16
CA ARG A 193 10.28 -14.91 18.49
C ARG A 193 8.86 -15.23 18.03
N LEU A 194 8.52 -16.53 18.00
CA LEU A 194 7.18 -16.98 17.57
C LEU A 194 6.07 -16.54 18.51
N ALA A 195 6.40 -16.38 19.78
CA ALA A 195 5.49 -15.89 20.82
C ALA A 195 6.22 -14.90 21.72
N ILE A 196 5.46 -14.09 22.43
CA ILE A 196 6.00 -13.18 23.44
C ILE A 196 6.53 -14.04 24.60
N ASP A 197 7.79 -13.84 24.95
CA ASP A 197 8.40 -14.43 26.12
C ASP A 197 9.21 -13.35 26.90
N GLU A 198 9.44 -13.59 28.17
CA GLU A 198 10.10 -12.65 29.05
C GLU A 198 11.54 -12.32 28.61
N MET A 199 12.27 -13.31 28.06
CA MET A 199 13.64 -13.12 27.60
C MET A 199 13.71 -12.16 26.40
N MET A 200 12.78 -12.30 25.45
CA MET A 200 12.69 -11.39 24.31
C MET A 200 12.33 -9.98 24.78
N MET A 201 11.38 -9.85 25.70
CA MET A 201 10.94 -8.55 26.20
C MET A 201 12.05 -7.85 27.00
N GLN A 202 12.83 -8.59 27.79
CA GLN A 202 14.00 -8.06 28.48
C GLN A 202 15.08 -7.59 27.50
N GLU A 203 15.39 -8.37 26.46
CA GLU A 203 16.38 -8.01 25.45
C GLU A 203 16.01 -6.72 24.71
N ILE A 204 14.79 -6.63 24.20
CA ILE A 204 14.36 -5.45 23.45
C ILE A 204 14.25 -4.21 24.36
N THR A 205 13.86 -4.39 25.62
CA THR A 205 13.86 -3.33 26.63
C THR A 205 15.28 -2.85 26.91
N ALA A 206 16.24 -3.77 27.07
CA ALA A 206 17.64 -3.42 27.26
C ALA A 206 18.23 -2.65 26.06
N ILE A 207 17.86 -3.04 24.83
CA ILE A 207 18.24 -2.26 23.63
C ILE A 207 17.62 -0.86 23.70
N LYS A 208 16.31 -0.74 23.96
CA LYS A 208 15.61 0.55 24.08
C LYS A 208 16.29 1.47 25.09
N GLU A 209 16.57 0.97 26.29
CA GLU A 209 17.22 1.76 27.36
C GLU A 209 18.62 2.21 26.95
N ALA A 210 19.42 1.33 26.34
CA ALA A 210 20.79 1.62 25.95
C ALA A 210 20.87 2.66 24.81
N VAL A 211 19.98 2.60 23.81
CA VAL A 211 20.07 3.45 22.62
C VAL A 211 19.17 4.68 22.68
N SER A 212 18.19 4.74 23.61
CA SER A 212 17.21 5.82 23.74
C SER A 212 16.64 6.26 22.37
N PRO A 213 15.87 5.39 21.68
CA PRO A 213 15.48 5.63 20.31
C PRO A 213 14.51 6.80 20.19
N ASN A 214 14.59 7.55 19.09
CA ASN A 214 13.61 8.58 18.73
C ASN A 214 12.25 7.97 18.38
N GLU A 215 12.28 6.78 17.76
CA GLU A 215 11.09 6.02 17.35
C GLU A 215 11.23 4.57 17.75
N ILE A 216 10.15 4.02 18.28
CA ILE A 216 9.97 2.57 18.43
C ILE A 216 8.78 2.20 17.54
N LEU A 217 9.02 1.46 16.47
CA LEU A 217 8.00 1.04 15.53
C LEU A 217 7.65 -0.42 15.76
N PHE A 218 6.44 -0.66 16.22
CA PHE A 218 5.90 -2.00 16.39
C PHE A 218 5.39 -2.54 15.06
N VAL A 219 6.00 -3.62 14.57
CA VAL A 219 5.68 -4.26 13.30
C VAL A 219 4.82 -5.48 13.55
N VAL A 220 3.63 -5.49 12.98
CA VAL A 220 2.66 -6.58 13.17
C VAL A 220 2.02 -7.01 11.85
N ASP A 221 1.76 -8.31 11.73
CA ASP A 221 1.07 -8.93 10.61
C ASP A 221 -0.44 -8.69 10.73
N SER A 222 -1.04 -7.96 9.80
CA SER A 222 -2.47 -7.64 9.81
C SER A 222 -3.37 -8.87 9.66
N MET A 223 -2.83 -9.95 9.04
CA MET A 223 -3.59 -11.18 8.81
C MET A 223 -3.89 -11.97 10.09
N THR A 224 -3.18 -11.68 11.19
CA THR A 224 -3.37 -12.37 12.49
C THR A 224 -4.61 -11.86 13.26
N GLY A 225 -5.33 -10.86 12.75
CA GLY A 225 -6.61 -10.41 13.30
C GLY A 225 -6.50 -9.92 14.75
N GLN A 226 -7.29 -10.49 15.67
CA GLN A 226 -7.27 -10.11 17.09
C GLN A 226 -5.96 -10.43 17.81
N ASP A 227 -5.20 -11.42 17.36
CA ASP A 227 -3.89 -11.73 17.94
C ASP A 227 -2.89 -10.58 17.69
N ALA A 228 -3.01 -9.88 16.55
CA ALA A 228 -2.26 -8.65 16.31
C ALA A 228 -2.55 -7.58 17.37
N VAL A 229 -3.81 -7.43 17.76
CA VAL A 229 -4.25 -6.44 18.76
C VAL A 229 -3.74 -6.81 20.15
N ASN A 230 -3.86 -8.09 20.54
CA ASN A 230 -3.37 -8.59 21.82
C ASN A 230 -1.85 -8.44 21.94
N THR A 231 -1.13 -8.84 20.90
CA THR A 231 0.32 -8.69 20.81
C THR A 231 0.73 -7.22 20.91
N ALA A 232 0.04 -6.32 20.20
CA ALA A 232 0.30 -4.89 20.26
C ALA A 232 0.14 -4.32 21.68
N LYS A 233 -0.88 -4.78 22.41
CA LYS A 233 -1.12 -4.37 23.80
C LYS A 233 0.03 -4.78 24.70
N GLU A 234 0.47 -6.04 24.67
CA GLU A 234 1.57 -6.54 25.50
C GLU A 234 2.89 -5.82 25.20
N PHE A 235 3.21 -5.61 23.90
CA PHE A 235 4.39 -4.83 23.52
C PHE A 235 4.30 -3.37 23.98
N ASN A 236 3.10 -2.76 23.90
CA ASN A 236 2.92 -1.36 24.31
C ASN A 236 3.12 -1.18 25.82
N GLU A 237 2.62 -2.11 26.63
CA GLU A 237 2.79 -2.08 28.10
C GLU A 237 4.27 -2.11 28.52
N ARG A 238 5.14 -2.78 27.76
CA ARG A 238 6.57 -2.91 28.05
C ARG A 238 7.42 -1.85 27.37
N LEU A 239 7.15 -1.55 26.13
CA LEU A 239 8.02 -0.69 25.31
C LEU A 239 7.50 0.73 25.16
N ASP A 240 6.22 0.98 25.41
CA ASP A 240 5.59 2.27 25.10
C ASP A 240 6.01 2.76 23.70
N PHE A 241 5.76 1.94 22.67
CA PHE A 241 6.18 2.23 21.31
C PHE A 241 5.48 3.48 20.76
N SER A 242 6.12 4.17 19.80
CA SER A 242 5.66 5.45 19.26
C SER A 242 4.71 5.31 18.07
N GLY A 243 4.67 4.13 17.43
CA GLY A 243 3.82 3.89 16.28
C GLY A 243 3.78 2.43 15.84
N VAL A 244 2.79 2.12 15.03
CA VAL A 244 2.52 0.78 14.51
C VAL A 244 2.76 0.73 13.00
N ILE A 245 3.31 -0.37 12.54
CA ILE A 245 3.42 -0.75 11.13
C ILE A 245 2.58 -2.00 10.91
N LEU A 246 1.57 -1.90 10.06
CA LEU A 246 0.77 -3.03 9.61
C LEU A 246 1.37 -3.62 8.35
N THR A 247 1.82 -4.87 8.39
CA THR A 247 2.34 -5.59 7.23
C THR A 247 1.30 -6.54 6.64
N LYS A 248 1.55 -7.01 5.43
CA LYS A 248 0.74 -8.01 4.70
C LYS A 248 -0.73 -7.61 4.51
N LEU A 249 -0.97 -6.30 4.42
CA LEU A 249 -2.33 -5.77 4.26
C LEU A 249 -2.94 -6.14 2.90
N ASP A 250 -2.13 -6.47 1.92
CA ASP A 250 -2.52 -7.03 0.62
C ASP A 250 -3.22 -8.39 0.73
N GLY A 251 -2.83 -9.22 1.70
CA GLY A 251 -3.48 -10.48 2.02
C GLY A 251 -4.65 -10.37 3.01
N ASP A 252 -4.80 -9.25 3.68
CA ASP A 252 -5.88 -9.03 4.66
C ASP A 252 -7.17 -8.56 3.98
N THR A 253 -8.13 -9.45 3.90
CA THR A 253 -9.47 -9.16 3.38
C THR A 253 -10.44 -8.66 4.45
N ARG A 254 -10.11 -8.81 5.73
CA ARG A 254 -10.96 -8.49 6.88
C ARG A 254 -10.72 -7.07 7.40
N GLY A 255 -9.46 -6.71 7.68
CA GLY A 255 -9.08 -5.36 8.12
C GLY A 255 -9.31 -5.05 9.59
N GLY A 256 -9.74 -6.01 10.39
CA GLY A 256 -10.10 -5.79 11.80
C GLY A 256 -8.93 -5.33 12.67
N ALA A 257 -7.72 -5.79 12.38
CA ALA A 257 -6.51 -5.35 13.08
C ALA A 257 -6.30 -3.84 12.93
N ALA A 258 -6.41 -3.30 11.71
CA ALA A 258 -6.24 -1.86 11.44
C ALA A 258 -7.24 -1.00 12.22
N LEU A 259 -8.50 -1.44 12.33
CA LEU A 259 -9.55 -0.73 13.06
C LEU A 259 -9.42 -0.85 14.58
N SER A 260 -8.84 -1.95 15.08
CA SER A 260 -8.81 -2.24 16.51
C SER A 260 -7.53 -1.78 17.21
N ILE A 261 -6.37 -1.90 16.56
CA ILE A 261 -5.05 -1.64 17.17
C ILE A 261 -4.99 -0.22 17.72
N ARG A 262 -5.33 0.79 16.89
CA ARG A 262 -5.26 2.20 17.30
C ARG A 262 -6.07 2.48 18.56
N THR A 263 -7.28 1.93 18.63
CA THR A 263 -8.18 2.13 19.76
C THR A 263 -7.71 1.42 21.03
N VAL A 264 -7.09 0.23 20.88
CA VAL A 264 -6.68 -0.59 22.03
C VAL A 264 -5.36 -0.12 22.64
N VAL A 265 -4.39 0.30 21.79
CA VAL A 265 -3.06 0.70 22.27
C VAL A 265 -2.85 2.22 22.30
N GLU A 266 -3.79 2.99 21.77
CA GLU A 266 -3.76 4.46 21.69
C GLU A 266 -2.52 5.02 20.96
N LYS A 267 -1.88 4.20 20.12
CA LYS A 267 -0.72 4.57 19.33
C LYS A 267 -1.07 4.68 17.84
N PRO A 268 -0.51 5.66 17.10
CA PRO A 268 -0.83 5.85 15.69
C PRO A 268 -0.30 4.69 14.84
N ILE A 269 -1.07 4.32 13.83
CA ILE A 269 -0.55 3.53 12.71
C ILE A 269 0.18 4.52 11.80
N LYS A 270 1.48 4.27 11.53
CA LYS A 270 2.31 5.17 10.70
C LYS A 270 2.48 4.68 9.28
N PHE A 271 2.58 3.36 9.11
CA PHE A 271 2.79 2.75 7.79
C PHE A 271 1.99 1.48 7.61
N VAL A 272 1.75 1.15 6.34
CA VAL A 272 1.13 -0.11 5.91
C VAL A 272 1.95 -0.76 4.80
N GLY A 273 2.26 -2.03 4.95
CA GLY A 273 2.88 -2.86 3.92
C GLY A 273 1.82 -3.51 3.04
N THR A 274 1.94 -3.31 1.73
CA THR A 274 0.97 -3.73 0.70
C THR A 274 1.54 -4.74 -0.29
N GLY A 275 2.59 -5.45 0.08
CA GLY A 275 3.25 -6.47 -0.74
C GLY A 275 4.72 -6.65 -0.41
N GLU A 276 5.41 -7.52 -1.15
CA GLU A 276 6.81 -7.87 -0.89
C GLU A 276 7.83 -6.89 -1.49
N LYS A 277 7.49 -6.20 -2.58
CA LYS A 277 8.39 -5.27 -3.28
C LYS A 277 8.83 -4.12 -2.35
N MET A 278 10.01 -3.57 -2.59
CA MET A 278 10.59 -2.51 -1.75
C MET A 278 9.78 -1.20 -1.74
N ASP A 279 9.01 -0.95 -2.78
CA ASP A 279 8.09 0.17 -2.94
C ASP A 279 6.64 -0.16 -2.51
N ALA A 280 6.35 -1.42 -2.18
CA ALA A 280 5.01 -1.86 -1.79
C ALA A 280 4.72 -1.57 -0.31
N PHE A 281 4.63 -0.29 0.03
CA PHE A 281 4.14 0.21 1.30
C PHE A 281 3.73 1.68 1.16
N ASP A 282 2.88 2.15 2.07
CA ASP A 282 2.39 3.52 2.08
C ASP A 282 2.42 4.09 3.50
N VAL A 283 2.45 5.42 3.61
CA VAL A 283 2.09 6.12 4.85
C VAL A 283 0.62 5.84 5.13
N PHE A 284 0.30 5.61 6.39
CA PHE A 284 -1.08 5.36 6.78
C PHE A 284 -1.88 6.66 6.83
N HIS A 285 -2.88 6.76 5.97
CA HIS A 285 -3.83 7.88 5.91
C HIS A 285 -5.22 7.40 6.33
N PRO A 286 -5.70 7.73 7.54
CA PRO A 286 -7.01 7.29 8.05
C PRO A 286 -8.17 7.57 7.10
N ASP A 287 -8.24 8.78 6.51
CA ASP A 287 -9.32 9.17 5.59
C ASP A 287 -9.33 8.29 4.33
N ARG A 288 -8.16 8.10 3.69
CA ARG A 288 -8.04 7.26 2.49
C ARG A 288 -8.38 5.80 2.79
N MET A 289 -8.06 5.36 4.00
CA MET A 289 -8.40 4.01 4.45
C MET A 289 -9.90 3.86 4.68
N ALA A 290 -10.57 4.88 5.24
CA ALA A 290 -12.01 4.92 5.36
C ALA A 290 -12.70 4.90 3.99
N ASP A 291 -12.19 5.66 3.00
CA ASP A 291 -12.66 5.62 1.62
C ASP A 291 -12.56 4.23 1.01
N ARG A 292 -11.42 3.54 1.20
CA ARG A 292 -11.22 2.15 0.72
C ARG A 292 -12.21 1.18 1.37
N ILE A 293 -12.40 1.28 2.69
CA ILE A 293 -13.32 0.43 3.44
C ILE A 293 -14.77 0.65 2.98
N LEU A 294 -15.16 1.87 2.62
CA LEU A 294 -16.50 2.19 2.12
C LEU A 294 -16.68 1.95 0.62
N GLY A 295 -15.67 1.40 -0.07
CA GLY A 295 -15.73 1.14 -1.50
C GLY A 295 -15.76 2.41 -2.37
N MET A 296 -15.36 3.55 -1.80
CA MET A 296 -15.30 4.86 -2.49
C MET A 296 -14.02 5.03 -3.32
N GLY A 297 -13.09 4.09 -3.20
CA GLY A 297 -11.78 4.15 -3.86
C GLY A 297 -10.79 5.04 -3.12
N ASP A 298 -9.61 5.20 -3.68
CA ASP A 298 -8.55 6.06 -3.15
C ASP A 298 -7.92 6.86 -4.31
N ILE A 299 -8.68 7.85 -4.78
CA ILE A 299 -8.27 8.67 -5.92
C ILE A 299 -6.98 9.45 -5.61
N VAL A 300 -6.79 9.89 -4.37
CA VAL A 300 -5.63 10.69 -3.98
C VAL A 300 -4.36 9.86 -4.09
N SER A 301 -4.33 8.67 -3.49
CA SER A 301 -3.18 7.75 -3.62
C SER A 301 -2.93 7.33 -5.07
N PHE A 302 -3.99 7.14 -5.85
CA PHE A 302 -3.85 6.84 -7.28
C PHE A 302 -3.17 7.99 -8.05
N VAL A 303 -3.61 9.23 -7.81
CA VAL A 303 -3.03 10.42 -8.45
C VAL A 303 -1.58 10.65 -7.99
N GLU A 304 -1.28 10.49 -6.70
CA GLU A 304 0.07 10.60 -6.16
C GLU A 304 1.03 9.57 -6.79
N ARG A 305 0.64 8.31 -6.85
CA ARG A 305 1.43 7.25 -7.52
C ARG A 305 1.59 7.52 -9.02
N ALA A 306 0.53 7.99 -9.67
CA ALA A 306 0.62 8.39 -11.06
C ALA A 306 1.62 9.53 -11.24
N GLN A 307 1.57 10.57 -10.41
CA GLN A 307 2.50 11.72 -10.49
C GLN A 307 3.96 11.33 -10.21
N GLU A 308 4.21 10.43 -9.27
CA GLU A 308 5.57 9.94 -8.97
C GLU A 308 6.21 9.17 -10.14
N GLN A 309 5.39 8.50 -10.95
CA GLN A 309 5.85 7.66 -12.07
C GLN A 309 5.83 8.40 -13.41
N PHE A 310 5.11 9.53 -13.50
CA PHE A 310 5.03 10.32 -14.74
C PHE A 310 6.22 11.27 -14.86
N ASP A 311 7.16 10.92 -15.73
CA ASP A 311 8.14 11.86 -16.24
C ASP A 311 7.44 12.84 -17.20
N ALA A 312 7.36 14.11 -16.81
CA ALA A 312 6.69 15.15 -17.57
C ALA A 312 7.29 15.33 -19.00
N GLU A 313 8.58 15.03 -19.20
CA GLU A 313 9.20 15.06 -20.51
C GLU A 313 8.78 13.87 -21.38
N GLN A 314 8.68 12.67 -20.79
CA GLN A 314 8.18 11.48 -21.48
C GLN A 314 6.72 11.65 -21.88
N ALA A 315 5.87 12.20 -21.00
CA ALA A 315 4.47 12.52 -21.32
C ALA A 315 4.35 13.51 -22.50
N LYS A 316 5.16 14.56 -22.53
CA LYS A 316 5.20 15.51 -23.66
C LYS A 316 5.71 14.87 -24.97
N ARG A 317 6.70 13.98 -24.89
CA ARG A 317 7.18 13.20 -26.06
C ARG A 317 6.10 12.28 -26.59
N LEU A 318 5.43 11.55 -25.71
CA LEU A 318 4.33 10.65 -26.07
C LEU A 318 3.18 11.42 -26.72
N GLN A 319 2.76 12.53 -26.11
CA GLN A 319 1.70 13.40 -26.64
C GLN A 319 2.04 13.92 -28.06
N LYS A 320 3.30 14.33 -28.30
CA LYS A 320 3.76 14.75 -29.63
C LYS A 320 3.75 13.60 -30.65
N LYS A 321 4.14 12.37 -30.26
CA LYS A 321 4.09 11.19 -31.11
C LYS A 321 2.65 10.77 -31.42
N MET A 322 1.77 10.80 -30.41
CA MET A 322 0.35 10.50 -30.56
C MET A 322 -0.35 11.47 -31.52
N GLY A 323 -0.11 12.77 -31.37
CA GLY A 323 -0.64 13.81 -32.27
C GLY A 323 -0.18 13.66 -33.73
N LYS A 324 0.99 13.04 -33.96
CA LYS A 324 1.53 12.74 -35.29
C LYS A 324 1.14 11.34 -35.81
N GLY A 325 0.36 10.55 -35.04
CA GLY A 325 0.00 9.18 -35.41
C GLY A 325 1.18 8.20 -35.45
N LYS A 326 2.30 8.51 -34.80
CA LYS A 326 3.56 7.75 -34.79
C LYS A 326 3.72 6.88 -33.54
N PHE A 327 2.64 6.48 -32.88
CA PHE A 327 2.67 5.54 -31.75
C PHE A 327 3.05 4.13 -32.25
N ASP A 328 4.12 3.55 -31.67
CA ASP A 328 4.68 2.28 -32.08
C ASP A 328 4.72 1.24 -30.94
N TYR A 329 5.21 0.02 -31.19
CA TYR A 329 5.30 -1.03 -30.17
C TYR A 329 6.36 -0.76 -29.09
N ASN A 330 7.38 0.09 -29.35
CA ASN A 330 8.32 0.48 -28.31
C ASN A 330 7.65 1.45 -27.32
N ASP A 331 6.83 2.39 -27.82
CA ASP A 331 6.03 3.27 -26.97
C ASP A 331 5.03 2.45 -26.12
N PHE A 332 4.47 1.39 -26.69
CA PHE A 332 3.56 0.49 -25.97
C PHE A 332 4.27 -0.31 -24.88
N LEU A 333 5.49 -0.82 -25.13
CA LEU A 333 6.33 -1.46 -24.10
C LEU A 333 6.69 -0.49 -22.97
N GLU A 334 7.03 0.75 -23.32
CA GLU A 334 7.34 1.77 -22.33
C GLU A 334 6.14 2.04 -21.42
N GLN A 335 4.92 2.11 -21.99
CA GLN A 335 3.69 2.25 -21.21
C GLN A 335 3.42 1.04 -20.31
N ILE A 336 3.57 -0.19 -20.82
CA ILE A 336 3.44 -1.39 -19.98
C ILE A 336 4.44 -1.35 -18.82
N GLY A 337 5.69 -0.94 -19.09
CA GLY A 337 6.72 -0.79 -18.08
C GLY A 337 6.35 0.26 -17.00
N GLN A 338 5.75 1.38 -17.39
CA GLN A 338 5.24 2.40 -16.46
C GLN A 338 4.11 1.87 -15.61
N ILE A 339 3.14 1.17 -16.20
CA ILE A 339 2.02 0.55 -15.48
C ILE A 339 2.54 -0.47 -14.45
N LYS A 340 3.51 -1.31 -14.83
CA LYS A 340 4.13 -2.28 -13.91
C LYS A 340 4.88 -1.61 -12.73
N LYS A 341 5.47 -0.44 -12.96
CA LYS A 341 6.14 0.34 -11.90
C LYS A 341 5.15 0.96 -10.91
N MET A 342 3.91 1.20 -11.30
CA MET A 342 2.87 1.74 -10.41
C MET A 342 2.39 0.74 -9.34
N GLY A 343 2.81 -0.53 -9.42
CA GLY A 343 2.44 -1.59 -8.48
C GLY A 343 1.53 -2.65 -9.09
N ASN A 344 0.88 -3.46 -8.23
CA ASN A 344 -0.02 -4.52 -8.68
C ASN A 344 -1.28 -3.89 -9.34
N MET A 345 -1.62 -4.36 -10.54
CA MET A 345 -2.80 -3.86 -11.28
C MET A 345 -4.11 -3.97 -10.50
N LYS A 346 -4.28 -5.03 -9.70
CA LYS A 346 -5.47 -5.17 -8.83
C LYS A 346 -5.58 -4.03 -7.82
N ASP A 347 -4.45 -3.62 -7.24
CA ASP A 347 -4.42 -2.54 -6.25
C ASP A 347 -4.73 -1.19 -6.90
N ILE A 348 -4.13 -0.92 -8.07
CA ILE A 348 -4.36 0.31 -8.84
C ILE A 348 -5.84 0.44 -9.23
N MET A 349 -6.43 -0.66 -9.71
CA MET A 349 -7.82 -0.66 -10.15
C MET A 349 -8.80 -0.62 -8.97
N GLY A 350 -8.41 -1.16 -7.81
CA GLY A 350 -9.16 -1.02 -6.55
C GLY A 350 -9.22 0.42 -6.04
N MET A 351 -8.29 1.29 -6.45
CA MET A 351 -8.29 2.71 -6.10
C MET A 351 -9.29 3.53 -6.92
N ILE A 352 -9.77 3.02 -8.06
CA ILE A 352 -10.71 3.73 -8.93
C ILE A 352 -12.15 3.40 -8.52
N PRO A 353 -12.97 4.41 -8.14
CA PRO A 353 -14.36 4.19 -7.75
C PRO A 353 -15.18 3.50 -8.84
N GLY A 354 -15.91 2.44 -8.49
CA GLY A 354 -16.81 1.72 -9.38
C GLY A 354 -16.15 0.74 -10.36
N VAL A 355 -14.83 0.78 -10.53
CA VAL A 355 -14.09 -0.09 -11.46
C VAL A 355 -13.72 -1.42 -10.80
N GLY A 356 -13.45 -1.43 -9.50
CA GLY A 356 -13.02 -2.62 -8.75
C GLY A 356 -13.99 -3.81 -8.85
N LYS A 357 -15.30 -3.55 -9.04
CA LYS A 357 -16.32 -4.61 -9.21
C LYS A 357 -16.34 -5.20 -10.62
N ALA A 358 -16.15 -4.37 -11.65
CA ALA A 358 -16.19 -4.82 -13.04
C ALA A 358 -15.00 -5.72 -13.43
N ILE A 359 -13.96 -5.77 -12.59
CA ILE A 359 -12.68 -6.42 -12.89
C ILE A 359 -12.42 -7.62 -11.98
N LYS A 360 -13.21 -7.82 -10.92
CA LYS A 360 -13.10 -9.02 -10.05
C LYS A 360 -13.14 -10.33 -10.83
N ASP A 361 -13.90 -10.38 -11.93
CA ASP A 361 -14.07 -11.56 -12.78
C ASP A 361 -13.02 -11.65 -13.92
N LEU A 362 -12.18 -10.63 -14.07
CA LEU A 362 -11.07 -10.66 -15.01
C LEU A 362 -9.81 -11.06 -14.27
N ASP A 363 -9.29 -12.22 -14.60
CA ASP A 363 -7.99 -12.72 -14.11
C ASP A 363 -6.85 -11.88 -14.73
N ILE A 364 -6.78 -10.60 -14.32
CA ILE A 364 -5.71 -9.68 -14.73
C ILE A 364 -4.50 -10.00 -13.84
N ASN A 365 -3.78 -11.02 -14.24
CA ASN A 365 -2.54 -11.40 -13.62
C ASN A 365 -1.39 -10.61 -14.28
N ASP A 366 -0.34 -10.28 -13.52
CA ASP A 366 0.92 -9.74 -14.06
C ASP A 366 1.48 -10.61 -15.21
N ASP A 367 1.09 -11.88 -15.26
CA ASP A 367 1.44 -12.82 -16.35
C ASP A 367 0.79 -12.46 -17.70
N ALA A 368 -0.34 -11.76 -17.73
CA ALA A 368 -0.95 -11.30 -18.98
C ALA A 368 -0.04 -10.33 -19.75
N PHE A 369 0.70 -9.49 -19.05
CA PHE A 369 1.67 -8.60 -19.66
C PHE A 369 2.93 -9.32 -20.13
N LYS A 370 3.36 -10.41 -19.45
CA LYS A 370 4.53 -11.20 -19.88
C LYS A 370 4.36 -11.77 -21.30
N GLY A 371 3.15 -12.26 -21.62
CA GLY A 371 2.83 -12.74 -22.96
C GLY A 371 2.92 -11.62 -24.00
N ILE A 372 2.40 -10.43 -23.71
CA ILE A 372 2.45 -9.27 -24.61
C ILE A 372 3.91 -8.81 -24.82
N GLU A 373 4.67 -8.68 -23.74
CA GLU A 373 6.09 -8.33 -23.80
C GLU A 373 6.89 -9.33 -24.62
N ALA A 374 6.69 -10.64 -24.39
CA ALA A 374 7.36 -11.69 -25.15
C ALA A 374 7.06 -11.60 -26.67
N MET A 375 5.80 -11.31 -27.04
CA MET A 375 5.42 -11.09 -28.42
C MET A 375 6.13 -9.88 -29.02
N ILE A 376 6.20 -8.75 -28.30
CA ILE A 376 6.86 -7.53 -28.80
C ILE A 376 8.39 -7.72 -28.84
N TYR A 377 8.98 -8.37 -27.87
CA TYR A 377 10.41 -8.68 -27.88
C TYR A 377 10.81 -9.63 -29.03
N SER A 378 9.88 -10.49 -29.47
CA SER A 378 10.07 -11.37 -30.63
C SER A 378 9.95 -10.65 -31.97
N MET A 379 9.52 -9.38 -32.00
CA MET A 379 9.51 -8.53 -33.19
C MET A 379 10.91 -7.99 -33.49
N THR A 380 11.23 -7.82 -34.75
CA THR A 380 12.45 -7.08 -35.17
C THR A 380 12.29 -5.59 -34.82
N PRO A 381 13.41 -4.82 -34.68
CA PRO A 381 13.35 -3.39 -34.45
C PRO A 381 12.50 -2.64 -35.51
N ALA A 382 12.58 -3.04 -36.76
CA ALA A 382 11.80 -2.47 -37.87
C ALA A 382 10.28 -2.72 -37.69
N GLU A 383 9.88 -3.90 -37.23
CA GLU A 383 8.49 -4.25 -36.96
C GLU A 383 7.94 -3.51 -35.73
N ARG A 384 8.76 -3.29 -34.70
CA ARG A 384 8.35 -2.50 -33.54
C ARG A 384 8.11 -1.04 -33.91
N MET A 385 8.95 -0.45 -34.78
CA MET A 385 8.81 0.92 -35.22
C MET A 385 7.73 1.12 -36.28
N ASN A 386 7.40 0.08 -37.05
CA ASN A 386 6.42 0.14 -38.16
C ASN A 386 5.36 -0.95 -38.00
N PRO A 387 4.34 -0.75 -37.16
CA PRO A 387 3.30 -1.73 -36.88
C PRO A 387 2.59 -2.27 -38.13
N GLU A 388 2.48 -1.47 -39.17
CA GLU A 388 1.81 -1.80 -40.43
C GLU A 388 2.47 -2.99 -41.16
N LEU A 389 3.74 -3.31 -40.87
CA LEU A 389 4.42 -4.47 -41.41
C LEU A 389 3.81 -5.81 -40.95
N LEU A 390 3.09 -5.80 -39.82
CA LEU A 390 2.49 -7.00 -39.24
C LEU A 390 1.06 -7.24 -39.75
N ASP A 391 0.38 -6.20 -40.26
CA ASP A 391 -1.03 -6.30 -40.66
C ASP A 391 -1.23 -7.22 -41.88
N LYS A 392 -0.29 -7.19 -42.81
CA LYS A 392 -0.39 -7.91 -44.10
C LYS A 392 0.47 -9.17 -44.21
N SER A 393 1.21 -9.54 -43.16
CA SER A 393 2.21 -10.62 -43.22
C SER A 393 1.96 -11.76 -42.25
N GLN A 394 1.30 -12.82 -42.71
CA GLN A 394 1.10 -14.03 -41.92
C GLN A 394 2.41 -14.69 -41.47
N SER A 395 3.44 -14.68 -42.36
CA SER A 395 4.76 -15.25 -42.06
C SER A 395 5.43 -14.57 -40.84
N ARG A 396 5.29 -13.23 -40.73
CA ARG A 396 5.84 -12.48 -39.58
C ARG A 396 5.09 -12.83 -38.30
N ARG A 397 3.77 -12.93 -38.33
CA ARG A 397 2.94 -13.34 -37.17
C ARG A 397 3.31 -14.75 -36.70
N ASN A 398 3.51 -15.69 -37.62
CA ASN A 398 3.94 -17.06 -37.29
C ASN A 398 5.30 -17.08 -36.60
N ARG A 399 6.26 -16.27 -37.10
CA ARG A 399 7.59 -16.16 -36.52
C ARG A 399 7.53 -15.56 -35.10
N ILE A 400 6.73 -14.50 -34.90
CA ILE A 400 6.53 -13.88 -33.58
C ILE A 400 5.86 -14.87 -32.64
N ALA A 401 4.83 -15.60 -33.05
CA ALA A 401 4.18 -16.63 -32.26
C ALA A 401 5.18 -17.71 -31.80
N LYS A 402 5.99 -18.22 -32.72
CA LYS A 402 7.04 -19.22 -32.41
C LYS A 402 8.10 -18.67 -31.44
N GLY A 403 8.55 -17.42 -31.66
CA GLY A 403 9.60 -16.79 -30.83
C GLY A 403 9.13 -16.40 -29.44
N SER A 404 7.85 -16.09 -29.25
CA SER A 404 7.24 -15.69 -27.97
C SER A 404 6.64 -16.85 -27.19
N GLY A 405 6.54 -18.05 -27.78
CA GLY A 405 5.84 -19.19 -27.18
C GLY A 405 4.31 -18.98 -27.08
N GLN A 406 3.75 -18.01 -27.83
CA GLN A 406 2.32 -17.69 -27.83
C GLN A 406 1.64 -18.26 -29.07
N SER A 407 0.31 -18.42 -29.02
CA SER A 407 -0.45 -18.87 -30.18
C SER A 407 -0.57 -17.76 -31.26
N ILE A 408 -0.74 -18.15 -32.52
CA ILE A 408 -0.99 -17.20 -33.62
C ILE A 408 -2.25 -16.36 -33.37
N GLN A 409 -3.24 -16.93 -32.68
CA GLN A 409 -4.46 -16.26 -32.33
C GLN A 409 -4.21 -15.13 -31.32
N GLU A 410 -3.36 -15.35 -30.32
CA GLU A 410 -2.95 -14.35 -29.33
C GLU A 410 -2.16 -13.21 -29.97
N VAL A 411 -1.19 -13.53 -30.86
CA VAL A 411 -0.47 -12.52 -31.64
C VAL A 411 -1.45 -11.67 -32.48
N SER A 412 -2.41 -12.29 -33.14
CA SER A 412 -3.39 -11.57 -33.96
C SER A 412 -4.33 -10.72 -33.12
N ARG A 413 -4.72 -11.19 -31.92
CA ARG A 413 -5.53 -10.44 -30.96
C ARG A 413 -4.77 -9.22 -30.45
N MET A 414 -3.51 -9.39 -30.06
CA MET A 414 -2.66 -8.30 -29.58
C MET A 414 -2.47 -7.21 -30.65
N ILE A 415 -2.19 -7.59 -31.91
CA ILE A 415 -2.07 -6.64 -33.03
C ILE A 415 -3.37 -5.85 -33.21
N LYS A 416 -4.53 -6.52 -33.18
CA LYS A 416 -5.83 -5.88 -33.32
C LYS A 416 -6.15 -4.92 -32.17
N GLN A 417 -5.82 -5.31 -30.93
CA GLN A 417 -5.98 -4.46 -29.76
C GLN A 417 -5.06 -3.23 -29.82
N PHE A 418 -3.81 -3.42 -30.22
CA PHE A 418 -2.86 -2.33 -30.42
C PHE A 418 -3.37 -1.31 -31.45
N GLU A 419 -3.91 -1.77 -32.58
CA GLU A 419 -4.49 -0.89 -33.58
C GLU A 419 -5.71 -0.12 -33.08
N GLN A 420 -6.59 -0.79 -32.32
CA GLN A 420 -7.74 -0.11 -31.69
C GLN A 420 -7.28 0.97 -30.72
N THR A 421 -6.29 0.68 -29.90
CA THR A 421 -5.67 1.64 -28.97
C THR A 421 -5.06 2.82 -29.72
N ARG A 422 -4.32 2.57 -30.81
CA ARG A 422 -3.73 3.60 -31.67
C ARG A 422 -4.79 4.52 -32.30
N LYS A 423 -5.91 3.95 -32.73
CA LYS A 423 -7.05 4.72 -33.28
C LYS A 423 -7.74 5.58 -32.21
N MET A 424 -8.01 5.01 -31.04
CA MET A 424 -8.58 5.78 -29.90
C MET A 424 -7.67 6.95 -29.49
N MET A 425 -6.38 6.70 -29.35
CA MET A 425 -5.41 7.72 -28.95
C MET A 425 -5.31 8.86 -29.97
N LYS A 426 -5.40 8.55 -31.27
CA LYS A 426 -5.41 9.57 -32.32
C LYS A 426 -6.66 10.47 -32.22
N ASN A 427 -7.81 9.91 -31.87
CA ASN A 427 -9.06 10.65 -31.69
C ASN A 427 -9.03 11.54 -30.44
N VAL A 428 -8.44 11.06 -29.34
CA VAL A 428 -8.29 11.81 -28.09
C VAL A 428 -7.27 12.94 -28.24
N ALA A 429 -6.19 12.75 -28.99
CA ALA A 429 -5.20 13.80 -29.24
C ALA A 429 -5.76 14.95 -30.09
N GLY A 430 -6.85 14.74 -30.84
CA GLY A 430 -7.60 15.78 -31.57
C GLY A 430 -8.64 16.52 -30.71
N ALA A 431 -9.04 15.95 -29.58
CA ALA A 431 -9.94 16.60 -28.64
C ALA A 431 -9.10 17.37 -27.61
N LYS A 432 -9.31 18.70 -27.48
CA LYS A 432 -8.72 19.50 -26.40
C LYS A 432 -9.12 18.87 -25.07
N LEU A 433 -8.17 18.20 -24.38
CA LEU A 433 -8.35 17.77 -23.00
C LEU A 433 -8.77 18.97 -22.15
N PRO A 434 -9.83 18.89 -21.34
CA PRO A 434 -10.15 19.94 -20.39
C PRO A 434 -8.96 20.10 -19.44
N ASN A 435 -8.57 21.35 -19.25
CA ASN A 435 -7.41 21.73 -18.45
C ASN A 435 -7.62 21.28 -17.00
N LEU A 436 -6.99 20.18 -16.58
CA LEU A 436 -7.07 19.66 -15.22
C LEU A 436 -6.71 20.71 -14.15
N GLY A 437 -5.89 21.72 -14.54
CA GLY A 437 -5.54 22.85 -13.67
C GLY A 437 -6.70 23.78 -13.31
N SER A 438 -7.84 23.72 -14.02
CA SER A 438 -9.02 24.50 -13.68
C SER A 438 -9.99 23.82 -12.72
N MET A 439 -9.84 22.49 -12.48
CA MET A 439 -10.63 21.73 -11.50
C MET A 439 -10.08 21.82 -10.06
N MET A 440 -8.81 22.22 -9.91
CA MET A 440 -8.15 22.38 -8.58
C MET A 440 -8.28 23.78 -7.98
N ARG A 441 -9.03 24.72 -8.62
CA ARG A 441 -9.25 26.10 -8.11
C ARG A 441 -10.72 26.41 -7.79
N ARG A 442 -11.50 25.40 -7.43
CA ARG A 442 -12.81 25.65 -6.84
C ARG A 442 -13.02 24.79 -5.60
#